data_faf8cc721b871ac69772806c05069a5e
#
_entry.id   faf8cc721b871ac69772806c05069a5e
#
_cell.length_a   1.000
_cell.length_b   1.000
_cell.length_c   1.000
_cell.angle_alpha   90.00
_cell.angle_beta   90.00
_cell.angle_gamma   90.00
#
_symmetry.space_group_name_H-M   'P 1'
#
loop_
_entity.id
_entity.type
_entity.pdbx_description
1 polymer ?
#
loop_
_entity_poly.entity_id
_entity_poly.type
_entity_poly.pdbx_seq_one_letter_code
_entity_poly.pdbx_strand_id
1 'polypeptide(L)'
;MDSIVTHILALSLLLVFSPYISRFLNLQTAPIEIIIGSLLGYIGWIGGGESNEGSHYFDLVAEVGFLYLMFLAGLEINLKSIFKIPKTHIFKSINFLIVLILITPIIGHFIFRFNYIITVALPLISVGLLATLSKEHGKANWINIALLVGAIGEVLSITALTILEVSISVGFGKEFIYKISILFIFLVAILLLYHLLRLIFWWYPELKNKMMPPLNNNNQDFRIAIGIFFFMIVIMKIVHLELAFGAFIAGLFISTFFHHKKQLENKITSFGFGFLIPIFFIHVGASFDYSYFLSSIGMAIKILIAMIIIKLLASLTLTKLLKLKELMLLSLSLSMPLTLLVATATVGYGAGIVDDIEYNALILASILEVILFMITIKYIAKE
;
A
#
# COMPACT_ATOMS: atom_id res chain seq x y z
N MET A 1 -11.14 12.05 -32.69
CA MET A 1 -11.85 12.26 -31.41
C MET A 1 -10.82 12.93 -30.52
N ASP A 2 -11.14 14.00 -29.83
CA ASP A 2 -10.15 14.67 -28.96
C ASP A 2 -9.65 13.68 -27.93
N SER A 3 -8.33 13.62 -27.71
CA SER A 3 -7.71 12.64 -26.79
C SER A 3 -8.34 12.70 -25.39
N ILE A 4 -8.70 13.90 -24.92
CA ILE A 4 -9.37 14.11 -23.63
C ILE A 4 -10.73 13.42 -23.58
N VAL A 5 -11.54 13.49 -24.65
CA VAL A 5 -12.86 12.84 -24.71
C VAL A 5 -12.72 11.33 -24.65
N THR A 6 -11.72 10.77 -25.33
CA THR A 6 -11.45 9.31 -25.30
C THR A 6 -11.05 8.85 -23.91
N HIS A 7 -10.15 9.59 -23.22
CA HIS A 7 -9.73 9.28 -21.84
C HIS A 7 -10.90 9.33 -20.86
N ILE A 8 -11.73 10.39 -20.91
CA ILE A 8 -12.90 10.53 -20.01
C ILE A 8 -13.91 9.41 -20.27
N LEU A 9 -14.16 9.07 -21.54
CA LEU A 9 -15.08 7.98 -21.90
C LEU A 9 -14.55 6.64 -21.40
N ALA A 10 -13.26 6.35 -21.62
CA ALA A 10 -12.63 5.12 -21.12
C ALA A 10 -12.73 5.02 -19.60
N LEU A 11 -12.41 6.09 -18.88
CA LEU A 11 -12.53 6.14 -17.42
C LEU A 11 -13.97 5.94 -16.94
N SER A 12 -14.95 6.58 -17.60
CA SER A 12 -16.36 6.44 -17.21
C SER A 12 -16.85 4.99 -17.36
N LEU A 13 -16.50 4.35 -18.47
CA LEU A 13 -16.84 2.93 -18.70
C LEU A 13 -16.16 2.02 -17.67
N LEU A 14 -14.88 2.25 -17.39
CA LEU A 14 -14.12 1.45 -16.43
C LEU A 14 -14.66 1.57 -15.01
N LEU A 15 -14.94 2.78 -14.53
CA LEU A 15 -15.50 3.01 -13.19
C LEU A 15 -16.85 2.29 -13.01
N VAL A 16 -17.65 2.19 -14.09
CA VAL A 16 -18.93 1.49 -14.05
C VAL A 16 -18.75 -0.02 -14.14
N PHE A 17 -17.91 -0.53 -15.06
CA PHE A 17 -17.84 -1.97 -15.35
C PHE A 17 -16.88 -2.74 -14.43
N SER A 18 -15.80 -2.12 -13.91
CA SER A 18 -14.82 -2.85 -13.09
C SER A 18 -15.42 -3.54 -11.85
N PRO A 19 -16.37 -2.95 -11.09
CA PRO A 19 -17.00 -3.64 -9.97
C PRO A 19 -17.89 -4.82 -10.37
N TYR A 20 -18.54 -4.75 -11.55
CA TYR A 20 -19.37 -5.86 -12.05
C TYR A 20 -18.50 -7.04 -12.48
N ILE A 21 -17.40 -6.77 -13.20
CA ILE A 21 -16.43 -7.80 -13.61
C ILE A 21 -15.79 -8.43 -12.39
N SER A 22 -15.39 -7.62 -11.41
CA SER A 22 -14.84 -8.06 -10.12
C SER A 22 -15.78 -9.05 -9.41
N ARG A 23 -17.06 -8.70 -9.33
CA ARG A 23 -18.07 -9.56 -8.71
C ARG A 23 -18.29 -10.86 -9.50
N PHE A 24 -18.31 -10.79 -10.83
CA PHE A 24 -18.48 -11.95 -11.70
C PHE A 24 -17.31 -12.93 -11.57
N LEU A 25 -16.07 -12.42 -11.55
CA LEU A 25 -14.86 -13.23 -11.41
C LEU A 25 -14.54 -13.60 -9.94
N ASN A 26 -15.30 -13.05 -8.98
CA ASN A 26 -15.07 -13.23 -7.55
C ASN A 26 -13.63 -12.85 -7.11
N LEU A 27 -13.09 -11.81 -7.76
CA LEU A 27 -11.79 -11.21 -7.51
C LEU A 27 -11.95 -9.79 -6.93
N GLN A 28 -10.88 -9.21 -6.43
CA GLN A 28 -10.85 -7.81 -6.04
C GLN A 28 -10.84 -6.88 -7.26
N THR A 29 -11.29 -5.62 -7.09
CA THR A 29 -11.38 -4.65 -8.20
C THR A 29 -10.01 -4.22 -8.70
N ALA A 30 -9.05 -4.01 -7.82
CA ALA A 30 -7.73 -3.48 -8.17
C ALA A 30 -6.98 -4.28 -9.26
N PRO A 31 -6.81 -5.61 -9.18
CA PRO A 31 -6.20 -6.38 -10.27
C PRO A 31 -6.95 -6.27 -11.59
N ILE A 32 -8.28 -6.16 -11.53
CA ILE A 32 -9.13 -6.03 -12.74
C ILE A 32 -8.92 -4.66 -13.37
N GLU A 33 -8.85 -3.61 -12.57
CA GLU A 33 -8.59 -2.24 -13.02
C GLU A 33 -7.22 -2.13 -13.69
N ILE A 34 -6.18 -2.80 -13.14
CA ILE A 34 -4.86 -2.86 -13.77
C ILE A 34 -4.93 -3.61 -15.11
N ILE A 35 -5.58 -4.79 -15.15
CA ILE A 35 -5.71 -5.58 -16.39
C ILE A 35 -6.45 -4.81 -17.47
N ILE A 36 -7.59 -4.19 -17.13
CA ILE A 36 -8.37 -3.43 -18.11
C ILE A 36 -7.61 -2.16 -18.51
N GLY A 37 -6.94 -1.50 -17.57
CA GLY A 37 -6.04 -0.37 -17.85
C GLY A 37 -4.97 -0.74 -18.86
N SER A 38 -4.33 -1.92 -18.69
CA SER A 38 -3.29 -2.40 -19.62
C SER A 38 -3.83 -2.69 -21.02
N LEU A 39 -5.04 -3.24 -21.13
CA LEU A 39 -5.68 -3.44 -22.43
C LEU A 39 -6.02 -2.11 -23.12
N LEU A 40 -6.50 -1.12 -22.39
CA LEU A 40 -6.80 0.21 -22.96
C LEU A 40 -5.53 0.99 -23.31
N GLY A 41 -4.44 0.81 -22.55
CA GLY A 41 -3.12 1.31 -22.90
C GLY A 41 -2.60 0.70 -24.19
N TYR A 42 -2.75 -0.62 -24.35
CA TYR A 42 -2.37 -1.35 -25.58
C TYR A 42 -3.13 -0.88 -26.83
N ILE A 43 -4.44 -0.60 -26.68
CA ILE A 43 -5.29 -0.09 -27.78
C ILE A 43 -5.01 1.40 -28.05
N GLY A 44 -4.28 2.10 -27.17
CA GLY A 44 -3.97 3.52 -27.30
C GLY A 44 -5.14 4.46 -26.89
N TRP A 45 -6.10 3.96 -26.12
CA TRP A 45 -7.20 4.78 -25.58
C TRP A 45 -6.77 5.59 -24.35
N ILE A 46 -5.77 5.10 -23.62
CA ILE A 46 -5.18 5.72 -22.42
C ILE A 46 -3.66 5.63 -22.55
N GLY A 47 -2.91 6.63 -22.13
CA GLY A 47 -1.44 6.57 -22.06
C GLY A 47 -0.68 6.83 -23.36
N GLY A 48 -1.33 7.21 -24.43
CA GLY A 48 -0.69 7.44 -25.74
C GLY A 48 0.08 8.78 -25.86
N GLY A 49 1.40 8.75 -25.64
CA GLY A 49 2.38 9.75 -26.11
C GLY A 49 2.57 10.99 -25.23
N GLU A 50 3.82 11.35 -25.00
CA GLU A 50 4.33 12.47 -24.18
C GLU A 50 3.85 13.89 -24.59
N SER A 51 3.03 14.04 -25.63
CA SER A 51 2.64 15.34 -26.22
C SER A 51 1.19 15.78 -26.01
N ASN A 52 0.37 15.01 -25.30
CA ASN A 52 -1.06 15.30 -25.16
C ASN A 52 -1.39 15.88 -23.78
N GLU A 53 -1.96 17.11 -23.74
CA GLU A 53 -2.44 17.75 -22.49
C GLU A 53 -3.36 16.81 -21.66
N GLY A 54 -4.13 15.95 -22.33
CA GLY A 54 -5.00 14.99 -21.67
C GLY A 54 -4.27 13.92 -20.84
N SER A 55 -3.08 13.49 -21.24
CA SER A 55 -2.27 12.53 -20.49
C SER A 55 -1.76 13.15 -19.18
N HIS A 56 -1.31 14.39 -19.22
CA HIS A 56 -0.80 15.08 -18.04
C HIS A 56 -1.85 15.25 -16.92
N TYR A 57 -3.10 15.58 -17.28
CA TYR A 57 -4.18 15.64 -16.27
C TYR A 57 -4.52 14.25 -15.71
N PHE A 58 -4.46 13.22 -16.54
CA PHE A 58 -4.69 11.86 -16.10
C PHE A 58 -3.61 11.39 -15.12
N ASP A 59 -2.34 11.69 -15.42
CA ASP A 59 -1.18 11.38 -14.56
C ASP A 59 -1.31 12.06 -13.19
N LEU A 60 -1.67 13.36 -13.18
CA LEU A 60 -1.90 14.11 -11.93
C LEU A 60 -3.01 13.50 -11.06
N VAL A 61 -4.14 13.11 -11.67
CA VAL A 61 -5.25 12.49 -10.91
C VAL A 61 -4.85 11.09 -10.42
N ALA A 62 -4.08 10.35 -11.22
CA ALA A 62 -3.55 9.05 -10.82
C ALA A 62 -2.57 9.16 -9.64
N GLU A 63 -1.68 10.18 -9.65
CA GLU A 63 -0.78 10.46 -8.54
C GLU A 63 -1.56 10.79 -7.25
N VAL A 64 -2.60 11.64 -7.34
CA VAL A 64 -3.48 11.91 -6.20
C VAL A 64 -4.19 10.63 -5.76
N GLY A 65 -4.59 9.77 -6.68
CA GLY A 65 -5.16 8.45 -6.39
C GLY A 65 -4.22 7.55 -5.60
N PHE A 66 -2.93 7.51 -5.97
CA PHE A 66 -1.89 6.81 -5.22
C PHE A 66 -1.71 7.37 -3.81
N LEU A 67 -1.59 8.69 -3.68
CA LEU A 67 -1.47 9.34 -2.36
C LEU A 67 -2.70 9.06 -1.50
N TYR A 68 -3.90 9.09 -2.10
CA TYR A 68 -5.13 8.78 -1.39
C TYR A 68 -5.20 7.31 -0.95
N LEU A 69 -4.66 6.38 -1.74
CA LEU A 69 -4.53 4.99 -1.37
C LEU A 69 -3.63 4.81 -0.15
N MET A 70 -2.49 5.52 -0.10
CA MET A 70 -1.61 5.53 1.08
C MET A 70 -2.30 6.14 2.31
N PHE A 71 -3.14 7.16 2.12
CA PHE A 71 -3.98 7.71 3.17
C PHE A 71 -4.96 6.67 3.74
N LEU A 72 -5.60 5.86 2.88
CA LEU A 72 -6.46 4.77 3.33
C LEU A 72 -5.67 3.67 4.05
N ALA A 73 -4.49 3.31 3.58
CA ALA A 73 -3.62 2.37 4.27
C ALA A 73 -3.32 2.82 5.71
N GLY A 74 -3.00 4.11 5.89
CA GLY A 74 -2.85 4.69 7.23
C GLY A 74 -4.14 4.66 8.06
N LEU A 75 -5.30 4.85 7.43
CA LEU A 75 -6.60 4.84 8.10
C LEU A 75 -6.98 3.44 8.63
N GLU A 76 -6.55 2.38 7.97
CA GLU A 76 -6.80 0.98 8.40
C GLU A 76 -6.05 0.61 9.67
N ILE A 77 -4.95 1.29 9.99
CA ILE A 77 -4.14 1.00 11.17
C ILE A 77 -4.71 1.65 12.42
N ASN A 78 -5.16 0.84 13.37
CA ASN A 78 -5.64 1.31 14.66
C ASN A 78 -4.60 1.10 15.76
N LEU A 79 -3.79 2.13 16.05
CA LEU A 79 -2.75 2.06 17.08
C LEU A 79 -3.32 1.71 18.47
N LYS A 80 -4.53 2.16 18.81
CA LYS A 80 -5.14 1.86 20.11
C LYS A 80 -5.48 0.38 20.28
N SER A 81 -5.82 -0.31 19.20
CA SER A 81 -6.07 -1.76 19.23
C SER A 81 -4.78 -2.55 19.40
N ILE A 82 -3.69 -2.10 18.77
CA ILE A 82 -2.36 -2.71 18.88
C ILE A 82 -1.87 -2.68 20.32
N PHE A 83 -2.02 -1.57 21.03
CA PHE A 83 -1.59 -1.45 22.44
C PHE A 83 -2.40 -2.30 23.44
N LYS A 84 -3.56 -2.83 23.03
CA LYS A 84 -4.36 -3.76 23.86
C LYS A 84 -3.97 -5.22 23.71
N ILE A 85 -3.13 -5.57 22.72
CA ILE A 85 -2.68 -6.93 22.44
C ILE A 85 -1.63 -7.34 23.47
N PRO A 86 -1.58 -8.63 23.91
CA PRO A 86 -0.57 -9.13 24.82
C PRO A 86 0.85 -8.84 24.31
N LYS A 87 1.72 -8.34 25.19
CA LYS A 87 3.12 -8.00 24.84
C LYS A 87 3.88 -9.15 24.19
N THR A 88 3.53 -10.39 24.55
CA THR A 88 4.13 -11.60 23.96
C THR A 88 3.85 -11.73 22.46
N HIS A 89 2.64 -11.37 22.00
CA HIS A 89 2.29 -11.38 20.58
C HIS A 89 3.02 -10.26 19.84
N ILE A 90 3.08 -9.06 20.42
CA ILE A 90 3.81 -7.93 19.84
C ILE A 90 5.30 -8.29 19.68
N PHE A 91 5.93 -8.82 20.73
CA PHE A 91 7.35 -9.20 20.67
C PHE A 91 7.63 -10.25 19.60
N LYS A 92 6.77 -11.25 19.46
CA LYS A 92 6.90 -12.29 18.43
C LYS A 92 6.67 -11.74 17.02
N SER A 93 5.73 -10.78 16.85
CA SER A 93 5.51 -10.10 15.57
C SER A 93 6.72 -9.26 15.19
N ILE A 94 7.33 -8.56 16.14
CA ILE A 94 8.59 -7.82 15.90
C ILE A 94 9.71 -8.78 15.53
N ASN A 95 9.85 -9.92 16.23
CA ASN A 95 10.86 -10.92 15.89
C ASN A 95 10.66 -11.50 14.48
N PHE A 96 9.40 -11.75 14.07
CA PHE A 96 9.08 -12.12 12.69
C PHE A 96 9.61 -11.09 11.70
N LEU A 97 9.33 -9.80 11.92
CA LEU A 97 9.75 -8.72 11.03
C LEU A 97 11.29 -8.55 10.99
N ILE A 98 11.97 -8.70 12.12
CA ILE A 98 13.44 -8.69 12.19
C ILE A 98 14.01 -9.83 11.35
N VAL A 99 13.52 -11.06 11.53
CA VAL A 99 13.97 -12.23 10.78
C VAL A 99 13.65 -12.06 9.29
N LEU A 100 12.48 -11.52 8.94
CA LEU A 100 12.08 -11.21 7.58
C LEU A 100 13.11 -10.28 6.90
N ILE A 101 13.46 -9.17 7.56
CA ILE A 101 14.43 -8.18 7.03
C ILE A 101 15.83 -8.80 6.89
N LEU A 102 16.27 -9.61 7.85
CA LEU A 102 17.61 -10.23 7.84
C LEU A 102 17.74 -11.31 6.76
N ILE A 103 16.70 -12.10 6.51
CA ILE A 103 16.73 -13.18 5.51
C ILE A 103 16.60 -12.63 4.09
N THR A 104 15.90 -11.51 3.92
CA THR A 104 15.59 -10.93 2.59
C THR A 104 16.83 -10.70 1.71
N PRO A 105 17.90 -10.01 2.14
CA PRO A 105 19.07 -9.81 1.29
C PRO A 105 19.78 -11.12 0.95
N ILE A 106 19.74 -12.10 1.85
CA ILE A 106 20.36 -13.41 1.61
C ILE A 106 19.64 -14.12 0.46
N ILE A 107 18.32 -14.18 0.53
CA ILE A 107 17.52 -14.88 -0.48
C ILE A 107 17.42 -14.04 -1.77
N GLY A 108 17.07 -12.76 -1.65
CA GLY A 108 16.86 -11.89 -2.81
C GLY A 108 18.12 -11.66 -3.62
N HIS A 109 19.19 -11.22 -2.96
CA HIS A 109 20.41 -10.86 -3.65
C HIS A 109 21.32 -12.06 -3.96
N PHE A 110 21.59 -12.95 -2.97
CA PHE A 110 22.57 -14.04 -3.18
C PHE A 110 21.97 -15.26 -3.89
N ILE A 111 20.70 -15.62 -3.64
CA ILE A 111 20.07 -16.81 -4.26
C ILE A 111 19.43 -16.45 -5.60
N PHE A 112 18.53 -15.44 -5.61
CA PHE A 112 17.79 -15.05 -6.81
C PHE A 112 18.51 -14.02 -7.69
N ARG A 113 19.59 -13.38 -7.18
CA ARG A 113 20.41 -12.37 -7.87
C ARG A 113 19.60 -11.16 -8.34
N PHE A 114 18.59 -10.76 -7.55
CA PHE A 114 17.82 -9.56 -7.80
C PHE A 114 18.67 -8.31 -7.52
N ASN A 115 18.34 -7.22 -8.19
CA ASN A 115 18.86 -5.91 -7.86
C ASN A 115 18.39 -5.48 -6.46
N TYR A 116 18.95 -4.40 -5.91
CA TYR A 116 18.62 -3.98 -4.55
C TYR A 116 17.18 -3.46 -4.41
N ILE A 117 16.59 -2.86 -5.48
CA ILE A 117 15.21 -2.37 -5.46
C ILE A 117 14.23 -3.54 -5.33
N ILE A 118 14.37 -4.55 -6.18
CA ILE A 118 13.53 -5.75 -6.10
C ILE A 118 13.75 -6.46 -4.75
N THR A 119 15.00 -6.52 -4.27
CA THR A 119 15.32 -7.12 -2.97
C THR A 119 14.59 -6.40 -1.83
N VAL A 120 14.55 -5.06 -1.83
CA VAL A 120 13.79 -4.28 -0.84
C VAL A 120 12.27 -4.47 -0.99
N ALA A 121 11.78 -4.75 -2.20
CA ALA A 121 10.37 -5.02 -2.44
C ALA A 121 9.88 -6.34 -1.83
N LEU A 122 10.73 -7.37 -1.73
CA LEU A 122 10.34 -8.72 -1.27
C LEU A 122 9.74 -8.79 0.15
N PRO A 123 10.27 -8.09 1.17
CA PRO A 123 9.75 -8.14 2.54
C PRO A 123 8.54 -7.22 2.76
N LEU A 124 8.14 -6.40 1.78
CA LEU A 124 7.04 -5.47 1.95
C LEU A 124 5.75 -6.19 2.34
N ILE A 125 4.98 -5.55 3.21
CA ILE A 125 3.72 -6.04 3.75
C ILE A 125 2.69 -4.93 3.64
N SER A 126 1.46 -5.25 3.20
CA SER A 126 0.32 -4.34 3.21
C SER A 126 -0.89 -4.96 3.91
N VAL A 127 -1.65 -4.13 4.64
CA VAL A 127 -2.85 -4.56 5.39
C VAL A 127 -4.10 -4.57 4.51
N GLY A 128 -4.14 -3.80 3.42
CA GLY A 128 -5.35 -3.59 2.64
C GLY A 128 -6.09 -4.88 2.25
N LEU A 129 -5.37 -5.88 1.74
CA LEU A 129 -5.95 -7.18 1.39
C LEU A 129 -6.25 -8.06 2.61
N LEU A 130 -5.51 -7.89 3.71
CA LEU A 130 -5.78 -8.60 4.96
C LEU A 130 -7.13 -8.23 5.57
N ALA A 131 -7.55 -6.97 5.45
CA ALA A 131 -8.85 -6.49 5.90
C ALA A 131 -10.00 -7.23 5.18
N THR A 132 -9.84 -7.50 3.88
CA THR A 132 -10.81 -8.28 3.10
C THR A 132 -10.84 -9.74 3.55
N LEU A 133 -9.68 -10.38 3.71
CA LEU A 133 -9.59 -11.75 4.25
C LEU A 133 -10.19 -11.88 5.65
N SER A 134 -10.05 -10.85 6.47
CA SER A 134 -10.66 -10.79 7.80
C SER A 134 -12.20 -10.79 7.76
N LYS A 135 -12.80 -10.15 6.75
CA LYS A 135 -14.26 -10.19 6.54
C LYS A 135 -14.74 -11.57 6.10
N GLU A 136 -13.95 -12.28 5.29
CA GLU A 136 -14.30 -13.60 4.76
C GLU A 136 -14.14 -14.73 5.80
N HIS A 137 -13.04 -14.71 6.57
CA HIS A 137 -12.65 -15.82 7.47
C HIS A 137 -12.89 -15.51 8.97
N GLY A 138 -13.45 -14.35 9.29
CA GLY A 138 -13.82 -13.97 10.64
C GLY A 138 -12.63 -13.79 11.58
N LYS A 139 -12.78 -14.28 12.83
CA LYS A 139 -11.79 -14.13 13.91
C LYS A 139 -10.83 -15.32 14.02
N ALA A 140 -10.42 -15.94 12.92
CA ALA A 140 -9.45 -17.01 12.96
C ALA A 140 -8.13 -16.52 13.60
N ASN A 141 -7.43 -17.40 14.35
CA ASN A 141 -6.24 -17.01 15.11
C ASN A 141 -5.12 -16.48 14.20
N TRP A 142 -4.90 -17.12 13.04
CA TRP A 142 -3.90 -16.67 12.06
C TRP A 142 -4.19 -15.28 11.48
N ILE A 143 -5.48 -14.92 11.29
CA ILE A 143 -5.87 -13.58 10.81
C ILE A 143 -5.55 -12.51 11.84
N ASN A 144 -5.86 -12.75 13.12
CA ASN A 144 -5.56 -11.78 14.17
C ASN A 144 -4.05 -11.50 14.26
N ILE A 145 -3.22 -12.54 14.12
CA ILE A 145 -1.76 -12.40 14.10
C ILE A 145 -1.30 -11.75 12.80
N ALA A 146 -1.87 -12.13 11.64
CA ALA A 146 -1.56 -11.50 10.36
C ALA A 146 -1.88 -10.00 10.36
N LEU A 147 -3.02 -9.58 10.90
CA LEU A 147 -3.38 -8.17 11.05
C LEU A 147 -2.42 -7.42 11.98
N LEU A 148 -1.96 -8.05 13.07
CA LEU A 148 -0.98 -7.44 13.96
C LEU A 148 0.39 -7.27 13.28
N VAL A 149 0.91 -8.35 12.67
CA VAL A 149 2.16 -8.33 11.90
C VAL A 149 2.04 -7.37 10.73
N GLY A 150 0.91 -7.41 10.03
CA GLY A 150 0.59 -6.55 8.90
C GLY A 150 0.63 -5.07 9.28
N ALA A 151 -0.05 -4.67 10.35
CA ALA A 151 -0.09 -3.28 10.79
C ALA A 151 1.30 -2.72 11.17
N ILE A 152 2.14 -3.50 11.87
CA ILE A 152 3.51 -3.10 12.18
C ILE A 152 4.38 -3.16 10.92
N GLY A 153 4.20 -4.20 10.11
CA GLY A 153 4.94 -4.43 8.87
C GLY A 153 4.68 -3.36 7.83
N GLU A 154 3.45 -2.85 7.71
CA GLU A 154 3.11 -1.78 6.77
C GLU A 154 3.82 -0.47 7.10
N VAL A 155 3.85 -0.08 8.40
CA VAL A 155 4.63 1.10 8.83
C VAL A 155 6.10 0.94 8.47
N LEU A 156 6.67 -0.24 8.70
CA LEU A 156 8.07 -0.53 8.34
C LEU A 156 8.26 -0.54 6.82
N SER A 157 7.31 -1.08 6.06
CA SER A 157 7.36 -1.17 4.60
C SER A 157 7.34 0.21 3.94
N ILE A 158 6.44 1.10 4.38
CA ILE A 158 6.37 2.47 3.87
C ILE A 158 7.63 3.27 4.28
N THR A 159 8.13 3.06 5.51
CA THR A 159 9.39 3.66 5.94
C THR A 159 10.56 3.15 5.09
N ALA A 160 10.61 1.85 4.79
CA ALA A 160 11.64 1.27 3.93
C ALA A 160 11.58 1.82 2.49
N LEU A 161 10.36 1.99 1.93
CA LEU A 161 10.16 2.60 0.63
C LEU A 161 10.66 4.06 0.62
N THR A 162 10.36 4.84 1.65
CA THR A 162 10.86 6.22 1.80
C THR A 162 12.39 6.27 1.88
N ILE A 163 13.00 5.34 2.63
CA ILE A 163 14.47 5.23 2.71
C ILE A 163 15.06 4.85 1.35
N LEU A 164 14.42 3.92 0.65
CA LEU A 164 14.81 3.50 -0.69
C LEU A 164 14.81 4.70 -1.65
N GLU A 165 13.74 5.46 -1.70
CA GLU A 165 13.60 6.64 -2.54
C GLU A 165 14.66 7.71 -2.21
N VAL A 166 14.91 7.99 -0.93
CA VAL A 166 15.99 8.88 -0.53
C VAL A 166 17.34 8.35 -1.00
N SER A 167 17.59 7.04 -0.89
CA SER A 167 18.85 6.43 -1.36
C SER A 167 19.05 6.56 -2.87
N ILE A 168 17.97 6.48 -3.62
CA ILE A 168 17.93 6.64 -5.07
C ILE A 168 18.18 8.12 -5.44
N SER A 169 17.51 9.06 -4.78
CA SER A 169 17.53 10.47 -5.15
C SER A 169 18.88 11.16 -4.88
N VAL A 170 19.61 10.76 -3.82
CA VAL A 170 20.85 11.44 -3.39
C VAL A 170 22.06 10.51 -3.27
N GLY A 171 21.87 9.19 -3.49
CA GLY A 171 22.93 8.20 -3.27
C GLY A 171 23.32 8.06 -1.80
N PHE A 172 24.28 7.15 -1.51
CA PHE A 172 24.80 6.95 -0.15
C PHE A 172 25.91 7.96 0.13
N GLY A 173 25.59 9.07 0.83
CA GLY A 173 26.52 10.13 1.14
C GLY A 173 26.07 10.99 2.32
N LYS A 174 26.67 12.17 2.48
CA LYS A 174 26.30 13.11 3.56
C LYS A 174 24.84 13.58 3.43
N GLU A 175 24.36 13.79 2.20
CA GLU A 175 22.97 14.18 1.95
C GLU A 175 21.97 13.08 2.31
N PHE A 176 22.33 11.81 2.10
CA PHE A 176 21.53 10.68 2.56
C PHE A 176 21.38 10.70 4.09
N ILE A 177 22.49 10.83 4.83
CA ILE A 177 22.46 10.89 6.30
C ILE A 177 21.61 12.08 6.76
N TYR A 178 21.73 13.23 6.09
CA TYR A 178 20.93 14.41 6.40
C TYR A 178 19.44 14.15 6.20
N LYS A 179 19.01 13.62 5.04
CA LYS A 179 17.60 13.31 4.76
C LYS A 179 17.04 12.23 5.69
N ILE A 180 17.82 11.19 6.00
CA ILE A 180 17.41 10.16 6.98
C ILE A 180 17.29 10.75 8.39
N SER A 181 18.16 11.67 8.77
CA SER A 181 18.04 12.38 10.05
C SER A 181 16.77 13.23 10.11
N ILE A 182 16.40 13.89 9.01
CA ILE A 182 15.13 14.63 8.90
C ILE A 182 13.94 13.68 9.04
N LEU A 183 13.95 12.53 8.35
CA LEU A 183 12.92 11.50 8.47
C LEU A 183 12.77 11.05 9.92
N PHE A 184 13.88 10.78 10.60
CA PHE A 184 13.87 10.36 12.02
C PHE A 184 13.34 11.46 12.94
N ILE A 185 13.79 12.71 12.77
CA ILE A 185 13.28 13.86 13.51
C ILE A 185 11.78 14.04 13.28
N PHE A 186 11.32 13.89 12.04
CA PHE A 186 9.91 13.97 11.69
C PHE A 186 9.09 12.88 12.39
N LEU A 187 9.57 11.61 12.39
CA LEU A 187 8.91 10.52 13.12
C LEU A 187 8.82 10.80 14.63
N VAL A 188 9.88 11.31 15.21
CA VAL A 188 9.89 11.71 16.63
C VAL A 188 8.93 12.87 16.87
N ALA A 189 8.89 13.87 15.98
CA ALA A 189 7.97 15.00 16.08
C ALA A 189 6.50 14.54 16.00
N ILE A 190 6.16 13.57 15.14
CA ILE A 190 4.82 12.97 15.06
C ILE A 190 4.47 12.23 16.36
N LEU A 191 5.41 11.45 16.93
CA LEU A 191 5.18 10.78 18.20
C LEU A 191 4.97 11.78 19.35
N LEU A 192 5.72 12.87 19.39
CA LEU A 192 5.55 13.96 20.35
C LEU A 192 4.19 14.65 20.15
N LEU A 193 3.83 14.96 18.90
CA LEU A 193 2.53 15.55 18.54
C LEU A 193 1.38 14.63 18.96
N TYR A 194 1.53 13.32 18.74
CA TYR A 194 0.57 12.33 19.20
C TYR A 194 0.35 12.40 20.73
N HIS A 195 1.44 12.41 21.51
CA HIS A 195 1.35 12.49 22.97
C HIS A 195 0.75 13.81 23.43
N LEU A 196 1.14 14.92 22.81
CA LEU A 196 0.64 16.25 23.09
C LEU A 196 -0.86 16.38 22.80
N LEU A 197 -1.31 15.93 21.62
CA LEU A 197 -2.72 15.94 21.24
C LEU A 197 -3.56 15.01 22.13
N ARG A 198 -3.01 13.84 22.50
CA ARG A 198 -3.65 12.96 23.47
C ARG A 198 -3.87 13.66 24.82
N LEU A 199 -2.88 14.43 25.29
CA LEU A 199 -2.95 15.22 26.51
C LEU A 199 -4.00 16.34 26.37
N ILE A 200 -3.94 17.12 25.27
CA ILE A 200 -4.88 18.21 25.00
C ILE A 200 -6.32 17.70 24.91
N PHE A 201 -6.59 16.63 24.19
CA PHE A 201 -7.94 16.07 24.06
C PHE A 201 -8.44 15.40 25.35
N TRP A 202 -7.53 15.03 26.24
CA TRP A 202 -7.89 14.58 27.59
C TRP A 202 -8.32 15.75 28.50
N TRP A 203 -7.58 16.87 28.43
CA TRP A 203 -7.90 18.08 29.21
C TRP A 203 -9.09 18.87 28.63
N TYR A 204 -9.19 18.93 27.31
CA TYR A 204 -10.22 19.70 26.58
C TYR A 204 -11.01 18.82 25.60
N PRO A 205 -11.90 17.95 26.10
CA PRO A 205 -12.68 17.05 25.23
C PRO A 205 -13.61 17.82 24.27
N GLU A 206 -14.01 19.04 24.63
CA GLU A 206 -14.83 19.92 23.80
C GLU A 206 -14.14 20.33 22.50
N LEU A 207 -12.82 20.49 22.50
CA LEU A 207 -12.05 20.83 21.32
C LEU A 207 -12.17 19.73 20.26
N LYS A 208 -12.10 18.46 20.69
CA LYS A 208 -12.30 17.32 19.83
C LYS A 208 -13.69 17.29 19.19
N ASN A 209 -14.73 17.64 19.97
CA ASN A 209 -16.11 17.71 19.49
C ASN A 209 -16.35 18.91 18.56
N LYS A 210 -15.65 20.04 18.78
CA LYS A 210 -15.67 21.19 17.86
C LYS A 210 -14.99 20.91 16.54
N MET A 211 -13.84 20.23 16.56
CA MET A 211 -13.13 19.84 15.32
C MET A 211 -13.96 18.86 14.49
N MET A 212 -14.59 17.90 15.14
CA MET A 212 -15.40 16.88 14.46
C MET A 212 -16.73 16.68 15.22
N PRO A 213 -17.75 17.51 14.96
CA PRO A 213 -19.03 17.46 15.66
C PRO A 213 -19.73 16.11 15.42
N PRO A 214 -20.45 15.57 16.44
CA PRO A 214 -21.15 14.30 16.34
C PRO A 214 -22.27 14.31 15.29
N LEU A 215 -22.97 15.43 15.15
CA LEU A 215 -23.98 15.69 14.11
C LEU A 215 -23.32 16.52 12.99
N ASN A 216 -23.19 15.94 11.82
CA ASN A 216 -22.44 16.53 10.72
C ASN A 216 -23.32 16.79 9.51
N ASN A 217 -24.05 17.94 9.54
CA ASN A 217 -24.93 18.33 8.45
C ASN A 217 -24.18 18.82 7.18
N ASN A 218 -22.89 19.22 7.29
CA ASN A 218 -22.14 19.89 6.21
C ASN A 218 -20.89 19.11 5.76
N ASN A 219 -20.77 17.82 6.07
CA ASN A 219 -19.57 17.00 5.79
C ASN A 219 -18.25 17.63 6.31
N GLN A 220 -18.32 18.37 7.41
CA GLN A 220 -17.17 19.06 8.00
C GLN A 220 -16.07 18.09 8.42
N ASP A 221 -16.44 16.90 8.92
CA ASP A 221 -15.53 15.82 9.29
C ASP A 221 -14.69 15.35 8.09
N PHE A 222 -15.34 15.13 6.93
CA PHE A 222 -14.69 14.75 5.70
C PHE A 222 -13.75 15.85 5.19
N ARG A 223 -14.20 17.13 5.21
CA ARG A 223 -13.37 18.27 4.79
C ARG A 223 -12.13 18.42 5.67
N ILE A 224 -12.24 18.24 6.97
CA ILE A 224 -11.08 18.28 7.89
C ILE A 224 -10.13 17.13 7.60
N ALA A 225 -10.63 15.91 7.38
CA ALA A 225 -9.79 14.77 7.04
C ALA A 225 -9.00 14.99 5.75
N ILE A 226 -9.66 15.49 4.70
CA ILE A 226 -9.01 15.85 3.43
C ILE A 226 -8.04 17.04 3.60
N GLY A 227 -8.39 18.03 4.42
CA GLY A 227 -7.50 19.14 4.78
C GLY A 227 -6.21 18.65 5.45
N ILE A 228 -6.31 17.71 6.40
CA ILE A 228 -5.15 17.09 7.06
C ILE A 228 -4.32 16.27 6.05
N PHE A 229 -4.97 15.53 5.14
CA PHE A 229 -4.32 14.79 4.07
C PHE A 229 -3.43 15.71 3.21
N PHE A 230 -3.99 16.77 2.64
CA PHE A 230 -3.20 17.72 1.84
C PHE A 230 -2.15 18.47 2.66
N PHE A 231 -2.45 18.83 3.90
CA PHE A 231 -1.50 19.51 4.78
C PHE A 231 -0.26 18.65 5.05
N MET A 232 -0.44 17.35 5.32
CA MET A 232 0.68 16.43 5.52
C MET A 232 1.50 16.22 4.25
N ILE A 233 0.87 16.16 3.06
CA ILE A 233 1.58 16.10 1.78
C ILE A 233 2.43 17.35 1.58
N VAL A 234 1.90 18.55 1.88
CA VAL A 234 2.66 19.81 1.79
C VAL A 234 3.85 19.81 2.74
N ILE A 235 3.69 19.33 3.98
CA ILE A 235 4.82 19.18 4.92
C ILE A 235 5.89 18.30 4.32
N MET A 236 5.53 17.12 3.77
CA MET A 236 6.50 16.22 3.14
C MET A 236 7.24 16.87 1.99
N LYS A 237 6.53 17.62 1.15
CA LYS A 237 7.14 18.38 0.04
C LYS A 237 8.17 19.40 0.55
N ILE A 238 7.84 20.14 1.62
CA ILE A 238 8.74 21.14 2.23
C ILE A 238 9.98 20.47 2.84
N VAL A 239 9.81 19.31 3.45
CA VAL A 239 10.89 18.57 4.10
C VAL A 239 11.70 17.72 3.10
N HIS A 240 11.31 17.73 1.81
CA HIS A 240 11.91 16.92 0.74
C HIS A 240 11.88 15.41 1.03
N LEU A 241 10.78 14.92 1.62
CA LEU A 241 10.49 13.51 1.86
C LEU A 241 9.38 13.03 0.93
N GLU A 242 9.23 11.71 0.84
CA GLU A 242 8.19 11.03 0.05
C GLU A 242 6.77 11.48 0.43
N LEU A 243 5.99 11.91 -0.58
CA LEU A 243 4.64 12.43 -0.37
C LEU A 243 3.68 11.35 0.16
N ALA A 244 3.86 10.10 -0.29
CA ALA A 244 3.07 8.95 0.12
C ALA A 244 3.18 8.68 1.62
N PHE A 245 4.36 8.92 2.21
CA PHE A 245 4.55 8.80 3.65
C PHE A 245 3.72 9.82 4.43
N GLY A 246 3.64 11.08 3.96
CA GLY A 246 2.78 12.10 4.55
C GLY A 246 1.30 11.74 4.48
N ALA A 247 0.85 11.26 3.32
CA ALA A 247 -0.51 10.78 3.14
C ALA A 247 -0.85 9.63 4.11
N PHE A 248 0.04 8.65 4.25
CA PHE A 248 -0.09 7.56 5.21
C PHE A 248 -0.20 8.05 6.66
N ILE A 249 0.67 8.97 7.09
CA ILE A 249 0.62 9.56 8.43
C ILE A 249 -0.68 10.33 8.68
N ALA A 250 -1.21 11.02 7.67
CA ALA A 250 -2.52 11.67 7.78
C ALA A 250 -3.64 10.65 8.06
N GLY A 251 -3.65 9.52 7.37
CA GLY A 251 -4.59 8.42 7.60
C GLY A 251 -4.46 7.83 9.00
N LEU A 252 -3.23 7.55 9.43
CA LEU A 252 -2.92 7.04 10.76
C LEU A 252 -3.37 8.02 11.87
N PHE A 253 -3.23 9.32 11.64
CA PHE A 253 -3.72 10.36 12.53
C PHE A 253 -5.24 10.31 12.67
N ILE A 254 -5.98 10.29 11.57
CA ILE A 254 -7.44 10.22 11.56
C ILE A 254 -7.93 8.94 12.26
N SER A 255 -7.36 7.79 11.92
CA SER A 255 -7.68 6.51 12.56
C SER A 255 -7.46 6.55 14.08
N THR A 256 -6.36 7.13 14.51
CA THR A 256 -6.00 7.15 15.93
C THR A 256 -6.90 8.05 16.79
N PHE A 257 -7.19 9.26 16.32
CA PHE A 257 -7.92 10.24 17.09
C PHE A 257 -9.43 10.19 16.88
N PHE A 258 -9.90 9.78 15.69
CA PHE A 258 -11.30 9.83 15.28
C PHE A 258 -11.90 8.47 14.92
N HIS A 259 -11.25 7.36 15.29
CA HIS A 259 -11.70 5.98 15.06
C HIS A 259 -13.15 5.68 15.49
N HIS A 260 -13.71 6.44 16.46
CA HIS A 260 -15.11 6.27 16.88
C HIS A 260 -16.11 6.72 15.80
N LYS A 261 -15.70 7.40 14.74
CA LYS A 261 -16.53 7.89 13.64
C LYS A 261 -16.49 6.95 12.43
N LYS A 262 -17.09 5.77 12.54
CA LYS A 262 -17.20 4.82 11.42
C LYS A 262 -17.83 5.42 10.15
N GLN A 263 -18.73 6.39 10.30
CA GLN A 263 -19.31 7.09 9.15
C GLN A 263 -18.27 7.90 8.37
N LEU A 264 -17.32 8.54 9.05
CA LEU A 264 -16.23 9.26 8.40
C LEU A 264 -15.31 8.30 7.65
N GLU A 265 -14.90 7.22 8.30
CA GLU A 265 -14.08 6.16 7.68
C GLU A 265 -14.76 5.62 6.40
N ASN A 266 -16.06 5.31 6.48
CA ASN A 266 -16.82 4.85 5.32
C ASN A 266 -16.88 5.90 4.19
N LYS A 267 -17.07 7.21 4.50
CA LYS A 267 -17.06 8.28 3.49
C LYS A 267 -15.70 8.38 2.79
N ILE A 268 -14.62 8.38 3.57
CA ILE A 268 -13.25 8.46 3.05
C ILE A 268 -12.96 7.25 2.16
N THR A 269 -13.28 6.05 2.64
CA THR A 269 -13.07 4.79 1.92
C THR A 269 -13.92 4.73 0.65
N SER A 270 -15.21 5.12 0.71
CA SER A 270 -16.10 5.13 -0.46
C SER A 270 -15.65 6.12 -1.52
N PHE A 271 -15.17 7.29 -1.15
CA PHE A 271 -14.63 8.26 -2.11
C PHE A 271 -13.34 7.74 -2.77
N GLY A 272 -12.44 7.14 -1.98
CA GLY A 272 -11.19 6.57 -2.49
C GLY A 272 -11.44 5.44 -3.48
N PHE A 273 -12.04 4.36 -3.03
CA PHE A 273 -12.30 3.17 -3.87
C PHE A 273 -13.39 3.39 -4.93
N GLY A 274 -14.24 4.41 -4.79
CA GLY A 274 -15.25 4.74 -5.77
C GLY A 274 -14.76 5.64 -6.92
N PHE A 275 -13.63 6.33 -6.74
CA PHE A 275 -13.20 7.32 -7.73
C PHE A 275 -11.67 7.40 -7.92
N LEU A 276 -10.90 7.79 -6.90
CA LEU A 276 -9.48 8.12 -7.07
C LEU A 276 -8.58 6.89 -7.29
N ILE A 277 -8.79 5.84 -6.50
CA ILE A 277 -7.96 4.65 -6.51
C ILE A 277 -8.11 3.83 -7.80
N PRO A 278 -9.33 3.65 -8.37
CA PRO A 278 -9.47 3.04 -9.68
C PRO A 278 -8.67 3.75 -10.77
N ILE A 279 -8.64 5.09 -10.76
CA ILE A 279 -7.88 5.87 -11.75
C ILE A 279 -6.40 5.57 -11.65
N PHE A 280 -5.85 5.48 -10.41
CA PHE A 280 -4.46 5.08 -10.20
C PHE A 280 -4.18 3.68 -10.75
N PHE A 281 -5.00 2.66 -10.45
CA PHE A 281 -4.77 1.31 -10.94
C PHE A 281 -4.90 1.19 -12.45
N ILE A 282 -5.83 1.93 -13.06
CA ILE A 282 -5.97 2.03 -14.51
C ILE A 282 -4.71 2.64 -15.14
N HIS A 283 -4.18 3.71 -14.54
CA HIS A 283 -2.94 4.35 -14.97
C HIS A 283 -1.75 3.38 -14.91
N VAL A 284 -1.60 2.67 -13.79
CA VAL A 284 -0.57 1.63 -13.64
C VAL A 284 -0.71 0.54 -14.70
N GLY A 285 -1.93 0.11 -14.97
CA GLY A 285 -2.20 -0.84 -16.05
C GLY A 285 -1.81 -0.28 -17.42
N ALA A 286 -2.19 0.97 -17.71
CA ALA A 286 -1.90 1.61 -18.99
C ALA A 286 -0.39 1.79 -19.27
N SER A 287 0.42 1.83 -18.21
CA SER A 287 1.90 1.88 -18.31
C SER A 287 2.54 0.52 -18.61
N PHE A 288 1.75 -0.57 -18.63
CA PHE A 288 2.26 -1.91 -18.89
C PHE A 288 2.55 -2.13 -20.38
N ASP A 289 3.79 -2.51 -20.70
CA ASP A 289 4.20 -2.78 -22.07
C ASP A 289 4.18 -4.29 -22.39
N TYR A 290 3.24 -4.68 -23.24
CA TYR A 290 3.06 -6.08 -23.67
C TYR A 290 4.26 -6.64 -24.46
N SER A 291 5.13 -5.80 -25.02
CA SER A 291 6.35 -6.27 -25.73
C SER A 291 7.30 -7.02 -24.79
N TYR A 292 7.30 -6.67 -23.51
CA TYR A 292 8.11 -7.30 -22.47
C TYR A 292 7.39 -8.42 -21.71
N PHE A 293 6.12 -8.74 -22.03
CA PHE A 293 5.34 -9.72 -21.26
C PHE A 293 6.04 -11.08 -21.12
N LEU A 294 6.50 -11.67 -22.24
CA LEU A 294 7.16 -13.00 -22.23
C LEU A 294 8.50 -12.99 -21.49
N SER A 295 9.26 -11.90 -21.57
CA SER A 295 10.55 -11.77 -20.86
C SER A 295 10.34 -11.52 -19.35
N SER A 296 9.27 -10.81 -18.97
CA SER A 296 8.99 -10.43 -17.59
C SER A 296 8.31 -11.53 -16.76
N ILE A 297 7.54 -12.44 -17.38
CA ILE A 297 6.78 -13.46 -16.65
C ILE A 297 7.65 -14.38 -15.80
N GLY A 298 8.80 -14.79 -16.34
CA GLY A 298 9.74 -15.64 -15.62
C GLY A 298 10.30 -14.95 -14.37
N MET A 299 10.57 -13.65 -14.47
CA MET A 299 11.04 -12.83 -13.36
C MET A 299 9.94 -12.57 -12.35
N ALA A 300 8.70 -12.28 -12.79
CA ALA A 300 7.54 -12.13 -11.91
C ALA A 300 7.31 -13.38 -11.05
N ILE A 301 7.37 -14.57 -11.64
CA ILE A 301 7.24 -15.83 -10.90
C ILE A 301 8.38 -16.01 -9.89
N LYS A 302 9.63 -15.68 -10.24
CA LYS A 302 10.76 -15.72 -9.29
C LYS A 302 10.54 -14.76 -8.11
N ILE A 303 10.01 -13.56 -8.34
CA ILE A 303 9.67 -12.58 -7.29
C ILE A 303 8.63 -13.17 -6.35
N LEU A 304 7.54 -13.74 -6.88
CA LEU A 304 6.48 -14.37 -6.07
C LEU A 304 7.01 -15.54 -5.22
N ILE A 305 7.81 -16.41 -5.80
CA ILE A 305 8.43 -17.54 -5.10
C ILE A 305 9.34 -17.03 -3.97
N ALA A 306 10.18 -16.04 -4.25
CA ALA A 306 11.06 -15.45 -3.26
C ALA A 306 10.27 -14.82 -2.09
N MET A 307 9.20 -14.08 -2.38
CA MET A 307 8.33 -13.47 -1.37
C MET A 307 7.70 -14.51 -0.44
N ILE A 308 7.17 -15.61 -1.00
CA ILE A 308 6.59 -16.70 -0.20
C ILE A 308 7.66 -17.37 0.65
N ILE A 309 8.81 -17.73 0.08
CA ILE A 309 9.89 -18.41 0.80
C ILE A 309 10.38 -17.57 1.99
N ILE A 310 10.63 -16.28 1.77
CA ILE A 310 11.11 -15.36 2.80
C ILE A 310 10.10 -15.26 3.94
N LYS A 311 8.80 -15.09 3.62
CA LYS A 311 7.75 -14.95 4.62
C LYS A 311 7.43 -16.28 5.33
N LEU A 312 7.52 -17.41 4.63
CA LEU A 312 7.43 -18.74 5.26
C LEU A 312 8.56 -18.97 6.26
N LEU A 313 9.80 -18.70 5.89
CA LEU A 313 10.95 -18.85 6.79
C LEU A 313 10.83 -17.92 8.01
N ALA A 314 10.44 -16.65 7.79
CA ALA A 314 10.20 -15.74 8.89
C ALA A 314 9.05 -16.21 9.79
N SER A 315 8.01 -16.83 9.24
CA SER A 315 6.84 -17.32 9.99
C SER A 315 7.18 -18.44 10.97
N LEU A 316 8.31 -19.13 10.80
CA LEU A 316 8.78 -20.15 11.74
C LEU A 316 9.03 -19.57 13.15
N THR A 317 9.26 -18.26 13.28
CA THR A 317 9.32 -17.56 14.59
C THR A 317 7.99 -17.59 15.35
N LEU A 318 6.88 -17.84 14.65
CA LEU A 318 5.52 -17.87 15.19
C LEU A 318 4.98 -19.28 15.47
N THR A 319 5.80 -20.33 15.36
CA THR A 319 5.41 -21.75 15.58
C THR A 319 4.81 -22.02 16.95
N LYS A 320 5.16 -21.22 17.97
CA LYS A 320 4.55 -21.32 19.31
C LYS A 320 3.13 -20.71 19.40
N LEU A 321 2.69 -19.97 18.39
CA LEU A 321 1.37 -19.30 18.34
C LEU A 321 0.45 -19.94 17.32
N LEU A 322 0.99 -20.47 16.23
CA LEU A 322 0.26 -20.95 15.06
C LEU A 322 0.70 -22.36 14.67
N LYS A 323 -0.24 -23.15 14.17
CA LYS A 323 0.03 -24.47 13.57
C LYS A 323 0.61 -24.28 12.15
N LEU A 324 1.24 -25.32 11.59
CA LEU A 324 1.89 -25.26 10.28
C LEU A 324 0.95 -24.73 9.17
N LYS A 325 -0.28 -25.23 9.12
CA LYS A 325 -1.32 -24.74 8.19
C LYS A 325 -1.60 -23.25 8.36
N GLU A 326 -1.70 -22.77 9.59
CA GLU A 326 -1.93 -21.34 9.90
C GLU A 326 -0.73 -20.48 9.54
N LEU A 327 0.51 -21.01 9.67
CA LEU A 327 1.74 -20.32 9.22
C LEU A 327 1.77 -20.15 7.71
N MET A 328 1.34 -21.17 6.95
CA MET A 328 1.20 -21.05 5.50
C MET A 328 0.16 -20.00 5.11
N LEU A 329 -1.01 -20.01 5.73
CA LEU A 329 -2.06 -19.00 5.49
C LEU A 329 -1.59 -17.59 5.82
N LEU A 330 -0.90 -17.41 6.96
CA LEU A 330 -0.30 -16.13 7.35
C LEU A 330 0.73 -15.66 6.32
N SER A 331 1.64 -16.55 5.92
CA SER A 331 2.70 -16.18 4.97
C SER A 331 2.14 -15.79 3.61
N LEU A 332 1.15 -16.53 3.08
CA LEU A 332 0.47 -16.18 1.83
C LEU A 332 -0.27 -14.85 1.96
N SER A 333 -0.99 -14.64 3.07
CA SER A 333 -1.76 -13.41 3.27
C SER A 333 -0.88 -12.17 3.42
N LEU A 334 0.31 -12.28 4.00
CA LEU A 334 1.29 -11.21 4.08
C LEU A 334 2.08 -11.02 2.77
N SER A 335 2.00 -11.96 1.81
CA SER A 335 2.71 -11.91 0.54
C SER A 335 1.90 -11.24 -0.58
N MET A 336 0.99 -10.33 -0.23
CA MET A 336 0.16 -9.60 -1.20
C MET A 336 0.26 -8.07 -1.02
N PRO A 337 1.48 -7.48 -1.07
CA PRO A 337 1.64 -6.03 -0.96
C PRO A 337 1.45 -5.29 -2.30
N LEU A 338 0.37 -5.58 -3.03
CA LEU A 338 0.08 -5.07 -4.38
C LEU A 338 0.46 -3.59 -4.54
N THR A 339 -0.04 -2.74 -3.65
CA THR A 339 0.15 -1.28 -3.74
C THR A 339 1.60 -0.87 -3.56
N LEU A 340 2.33 -1.53 -2.64
CA LEU A 340 3.73 -1.23 -2.36
C LEU A 340 4.67 -1.80 -3.43
N LEU A 341 4.32 -2.95 -4.06
CA LEU A 341 5.07 -3.45 -5.22
C LEU A 341 4.96 -2.50 -6.41
N VAL A 342 3.74 -2.03 -6.70
CA VAL A 342 3.51 -1.03 -7.75
C VAL A 342 4.27 0.26 -7.45
N ALA A 343 4.19 0.76 -6.22
CA ALA A 343 4.94 1.95 -5.79
C ALA A 343 6.45 1.77 -5.96
N THR A 344 7.00 0.61 -5.55
CA THR A 344 8.43 0.30 -5.70
C THR A 344 8.84 0.24 -7.19
N ALA A 345 7.99 -0.35 -8.04
CA ALA A 345 8.21 -0.40 -9.48
C ALA A 345 8.27 1.01 -10.08
N THR A 346 7.28 1.84 -9.76
CA THR A 346 7.17 3.23 -10.27
C THR A 346 8.35 4.09 -9.83
N VAL A 347 8.72 4.03 -8.55
CA VAL A 347 9.88 4.78 -8.01
C VAL A 347 11.19 4.30 -8.64
N GLY A 348 11.38 2.99 -8.73
CA GLY A 348 12.59 2.41 -9.33
C GLY A 348 12.74 2.71 -10.82
N TYR A 349 11.66 2.66 -11.56
CA TYR A 349 11.61 2.95 -12.99
C TYR A 349 11.81 4.46 -13.27
N GLY A 350 11.12 5.32 -12.54
CA GLY A 350 11.28 6.77 -12.64
C GLY A 350 12.70 7.26 -12.33
N ALA A 351 13.44 6.49 -11.53
CA ALA A 351 14.85 6.75 -11.23
C ALA A 351 15.84 6.14 -12.24
N GLY A 352 15.37 5.38 -13.23
CA GLY A 352 16.20 4.71 -14.23
C GLY A 352 17.07 3.55 -13.70
N ILE A 353 16.71 2.98 -12.54
CA ILE A 353 17.43 1.86 -11.90
C ILE A 353 16.78 0.52 -12.19
N VAL A 354 15.48 0.52 -12.36
CA VAL A 354 14.67 -0.62 -12.79
C VAL A 354 14.47 -0.49 -14.30
N ASP A 355 14.81 -1.53 -15.03
CA ASP A 355 14.60 -1.57 -16.49
C ASP A 355 13.15 -1.94 -16.85
N ASP A 356 12.80 -1.89 -18.15
CA ASP A 356 11.46 -2.20 -18.64
C ASP A 356 11.01 -3.62 -18.25
N ILE A 357 11.92 -4.60 -18.29
CA ILE A 357 11.61 -6.00 -17.95
C ILE A 357 11.32 -6.12 -16.45
N GLU A 358 12.13 -5.51 -15.62
CA GLU A 358 11.99 -5.51 -14.16
C GLU A 358 10.72 -4.77 -13.71
N TYR A 359 10.43 -3.60 -14.34
CA TYR A 359 9.21 -2.84 -14.11
C TYR A 359 7.98 -3.69 -14.42
N ASN A 360 7.90 -4.22 -15.63
CA ASN A 360 6.78 -5.07 -16.05
C ASN A 360 6.70 -6.35 -15.21
N ALA A 361 7.82 -6.91 -14.74
CA ALA A 361 7.83 -8.07 -13.86
C ALA A 361 7.24 -7.75 -12.47
N LEU A 362 7.54 -6.58 -11.90
CA LEU A 362 6.97 -6.13 -10.62
C LEU A 362 5.45 -5.88 -10.73
N ILE A 363 5.01 -5.21 -11.81
CA ILE A 363 3.58 -4.99 -12.07
C ILE A 363 2.85 -6.33 -12.27
N LEU A 364 3.43 -7.24 -13.06
CA LEU A 364 2.85 -8.56 -13.29
C LEU A 364 2.82 -9.39 -12.00
N ALA A 365 3.88 -9.34 -11.18
CA ALA A 365 3.92 -9.99 -9.88
C ALA A 365 2.81 -9.46 -8.96
N SER A 366 2.57 -8.14 -8.92
CA SER A 366 1.53 -7.52 -8.09
C SER A 366 0.11 -7.98 -8.46
N ILE A 367 -0.16 -8.23 -9.74
CA ILE A 367 -1.43 -8.78 -10.20
C ILE A 367 -1.55 -10.26 -9.82
N LEU A 368 -0.51 -11.04 -10.15
CA LEU A 368 -0.50 -12.48 -9.96
C LEU A 368 -0.57 -12.88 -8.47
N GLU A 369 0.11 -12.14 -7.57
CA GLU A 369 0.06 -12.43 -6.13
C GLU A 369 -1.36 -12.42 -5.59
N VAL A 370 -2.15 -11.40 -5.95
CA VAL A 370 -3.54 -11.29 -5.47
C VAL A 370 -4.37 -12.46 -6.00
N ILE A 371 -4.29 -12.74 -7.30
CA ILE A 371 -5.07 -13.81 -7.91
C ILE A 371 -4.69 -15.18 -7.35
N LEU A 372 -3.39 -15.52 -7.40
CA LEU A 372 -2.91 -16.85 -7.02
C LEU A 372 -3.05 -17.11 -5.50
N PHE A 373 -2.67 -16.13 -4.68
CA PHE A 373 -2.65 -16.34 -3.24
C PHE A 373 -4.06 -16.29 -2.64
N MET A 374 -4.98 -15.45 -3.14
CA MET A 374 -6.37 -15.47 -2.71
C MET A 374 -7.04 -16.81 -3.02
N ILE A 375 -6.81 -17.37 -4.22
CA ILE A 375 -7.33 -18.69 -4.58
C ILE A 375 -6.73 -19.77 -3.67
N THR A 376 -5.42 -19.74 -3.45
CA THR A 376 -4.70 -20.72 -2.61
C THR A 376 -5.17 -20.65 -1.15
N ILE A 377 -5.32 -19.43 -0.60
CA ILE A 377 -5.84 -19.23 0.77
C ILE A 377 -7.25 -19.79 0.89
N LYS A 378 -8.15 -19.50 -0.07
CA LYS A 378 -9.52 -20.05 -0.06
C LYS A 378 -9.54 -21.58 -0.08
N TYR A 379 -8.64 -22.21 -0.83
CA TYR A 379 -8.53 -23.67 -0.90
C TYR A 379 -8.02 -24.25 0.42
N ILE A 380 -6.90 -23.74 0.94
CA ILE A 380 -6.29 -24.21 2.18
C ILE A 380 -7.21 -23.95 3.40
N ALA A 381 -7.90 -22.82 3.46
CA ALA A 381 -8.75 -22.47 4.60
C ALA A 381 -10.03 -23.31 4.71
N LYS A 382 -10.49 -23.91 3.59
CA LYS A 382 -11.68 -24.80 3.57
C LYS A 382 -11.41 -26.18 4.15
N GLU A 383 -10.19 -26.68 4.06
CA GLU A 383 -9.74 -27.94 4.69
C GLU A 383 -9.41 -27.72 6.18
#